data_01001e3a6e4d7092b04ddf816a7d295a
#
_entry.id   01001e3a6e4d7092b04ddf816a7d295a
#
_cell.length_a   1.000
_cell.length_b   1.000
_cell.length_c   1.000
_cell.angle_alpha   90.00
_cell.angle_beta   90.00
_cell.angle_gamma   90.00
#
_symmetry.space_group_name_H-M   'P 1'
#
loop_
_entity.id
_entity.type
_entity.pdbx_description
1 polymer ?
#
loop_
_entity_poly.entity_id
_entity_poly.type
_entity_poly.pdbx_seq_one_letter_code
_entity_poly.pdbx_strand_id
1 'polypeptide(L)'
;MLQCLNDKMVYLKENHKRGIHMVYSQTWDLDSIYPGGITSPELANKYQTVAQDIQFFAQQVAQAQPSAETIADLSDLAQKIGAGLGTISIFINGWASVDYGNSAYGPHFDKLGQLFVAFAAPMNQFKKLLLQLDDTEFAAALATERLRPIQFYLTELRTDAKRLLDDHTEALINQFDLDGQQAWSQHYDTISAGLSLTYTDAEDGQKRQISAGQALNMLDGEPNNETRANIMASYEKMWASAENLTADTLNHLAGFRLTNQKAHGYQSHLEQPLEMNRMSQATLDAMWAVVDANKAMFKPYFERKQQLLGLEKLGWQDQVAPLTHVGDYQPTDVSYDDAAAFIIEQFGQFSPKMADFAKMAFEKRWIEAENRPGKQPGGYMESVPDLHESRIFLTYTGSVNDAATIAHELGHAFHSAQLVDLPLWRDAYAMNVAETASTFAELIVNDANVRGAKSDAEKLVLLDAKMTNPIAMFLNIHARFLFEDAFYTERQNGVVTPQRLNELMDAAQEAAFDGMLDVRHPHFWSSKLHFFIDSVPFYNFPYTFGYLFSAGIYARAQQDGANFEDKYIALLRDTANMTAEELAKKHLDVDLTQPDFWQAGADLIQQDIDEFLQLSEQFV
;
A
#
# COMPACT_ATOMS: atom_id res chain seq x y z
N MET A 1 -16.70 2.77 38.07
CA MET A 1 -16.40 2.97 36.64
C MET A 1 -16.59 4.43 36.22
N LEU A 2 -17.73 5.08 36.46
CA LEU A 2 -17.95 6.52 36.17
C LEU A 2 -17.00 7.47 36.92
N GLN A 3 -16.58 7.14 38.13
CA GLN A 3 -15.67 7.95 38.94
C GLN A 3 -14.23 7.90 38.39
N CYS A 4 -13.80 6.76 37.87
CA CYS A 4 -12.48 6.59 37.22
C CYS A 4 -12.38 7.33 35.88
N LEU A 5 -13.47 7.45 35.13
CA LEU A 5 -13.57 8.24 33.89
C LEU A 5 -13.57 9.75 34.17
N ASN A 6 -14.25 10.18 35.24
CA ASN A 6 -14.21 11.58 35.65
C ASN A 6 -12.83 12.00 36.17
N ASP A 7 -12.12 11.14 36.90
CA ASP A 7 -10.78 11.42 37.40
C ASP A 7 -9.76 11.46 36.26
N LYS A 8 -9.90 10.60 35.23
CA LYS A 8 -9.06 10.68 33.99
C LYS A 8 -9.36 11.94 33.17
N MET A 9 -10.65 12.33 33.03
CA MET A 9 -11.01 13.56 32.32
C MET A 9 -10.55 14.83 33.06
N VAL A 10 -10.54 14.81 34.38
CA VAL A 10 -10.02 15.91 35.21
C VAL A 10 -8.49 15.97 35.08
N TYR A 11 -7.81 14.83 35.08
CA TYR A 11 -6.34 14.73 34.87
C TYR A 11 -5.90 15.24 33.50
N LEU A 12 -6.61 14.92 32.43
CA LEU A 12 -6.36 15.41 31.08
C LEU A 12 -6.64 16.92 30.96
N LYS A 13 -7.75 17.42 31.53
CA LYS A 13 -8.08 18.85 31.55
C LYS A 13 -7.13 19.68 32.43
N GLU A 14 -6.58 19.11 33.51
CA GLU A 14 -5.59 19.78 34.34
C GLU A 14 -4.21 19.81 33.71
N ASN A 15 -3.82 18.78 32.97
CA ASN A 15 -2.56 18.75 32.22
C ASN A 15 -2.60 19.72 31.02
N HIS A 16 -3.70 19.82 30.31
CA HIS A 16 -3.92 20.83 29.28
C HIS A 16 -3.86 22.28 29.83
N LYS A 17 -4.34 22.49 31.07
CA LYS A 17 -4.21 23.78 31.75
C LYS A 17 -2.82 24.07 32.34
N ARG A 18 -1.95 23.05 32.48
CA ARG A 18 -0.59 23.20 33.03
C ARG A 18 0.49 23.32 31.99
N GLY A 19 0.16 23.27 30.68
CA GLY A 19 1.15 23.42 29.60
C GLY A 19 2.22 22.33 29.61
N ILE A 20 1.96 21.15 30.13
CA ILE A 20 2.85 19.99 29.99
C ILE A 20 2.49 19.36 28.64
N HIS A 21 3.05 19.89 27.55
CA HIS A 21 3.08 19.20 26.27
C HIS A 21 3.98 17.97 26.44
N MET A 22 3.46 16.77 26.22
CA MET A 22 4.30 15.61 25.98
C MET A 22 4.99 15.86 24.64
N VAL A 23 6.31 16.00 24.66
CA VAL A 23 7.11 16.16 23.45
C VAL A 23 7.45 14.76 22.96
N TYR A 24 6.85 14.35 21.84
CA TYR A 24 7.17 13.09 21.19
C TYR A 24 8.44 13.23 20.32
N SER A 25 9.29 12.19 20.33
CA SER A 25 10.43 12.15 19.41
C SER A 25 9.95 11.97 17.98
N GLN A 26 10.52 12.72 17.05
CA GLN A 26 10.30 12.53 15.61
C GLN A 26 11.27 11.51 14.99
N THR A 27 12.13 10.89 15.79
CA THR A 27 13.05 9.85 15.34
C THR A 27 12.75 8.53 16.03
N TRP A 28 12.66 7.47 15.25
CA TRP A 28 12.45 6.12 15.77
C TRP A 28 13.65 5.56 16.55
N ASP A 29 13.42 4.43 17.24
CA ASP A 29 14.45 3.69 17.95
C ASP A 29 14.72 2.35 17.27
N LEU A 30 15.69 2.32 16.36
CA LEU A 30 16.14 1.08 15.72
C LEU A 30 17.17 0.33 16.57
N ASP A 31 17.88 1.01 17.48
CA ASP A 31 18.82 0.36 18.38
C ASP A 31 18.14 -0.60 19.37
N SER A 32 16.83 -0.45 19.59
CA SER A 32 16.04 -1.42 20.34
C SER A 32 15.91 -2.78 19.64
N ILE A 33 16.12 -2.86 18.32
CA ILE A 33 16.14 -4.11 17.55
C ILE A 33 17.53 -4.74 17.62
N TYR A 34 18.55 -4.04 17.18
CA TYR A 34 19.96 -4.45 17.28
C TYR A 34 20.83 -3.24 17.65
N PRO A 35 21.36 -3.18 18.88
CA PRO A 35 22.19 -2.06 19.35
C PRO A 35 23.46 -1.88 18.52
N GLY A 36 23.77 -0.63 18.14
CA GLY A 36 24.98 -0.31 17.38
C GLY A 36 24.84 -0.32 15.86
N GLY A 37 23.59 -0.29 15.36
CA GLY A 37 23.31 -0.17 13.93
C GLY A 37 23.76 -1.39 13.13
N ILE A 38 24.10 -1.18 11.84
CA ILE A 38 24.47 -2.28 10.92
C ILE A 38 25.77 -3.01 11.30
N THR A 39 26.54 -2.50 12.25
CA THR A 39 27.75 -3.15 12.78
C THR A 39 27.48 -3.97 14.04
N SER A 40 26.21 -4.09 14.45
CA SER A 40 25.79 -4.83 15.64
C SER A 40 26.26 -6.28 15.64
N PRO A 41 26.89 -6.76 16.74
CA PRO A 41 27.18 -8.18 16.91
C PRO A 41 25.92 -9.05 16.94
N GLU A 42 24.83 -8.54 17.48
CA GLU A 42 23.53 -9.22 17.55
C GLU A 42 22.95 -9.42 16.14
N LEU A 43 23.03 -8.41 15.27
CA LEU A 43 22.68 -8.54 13.85
C LEU A 43 23.55 -9.60 13.17
N ALA A 44 24.86 -9.58 13.39
CA ALA A 44 25.78 -10.57 12.82
C ALA A 44 25.43 -11.99 13.28
N ASN A 45 25.10 -12.19 14.56
CA ASN A 45 24.65 -13.45 15.11
C ASN A 45 23.30 -13.89 14.53
N LYS A 46 22.36 -12.94 14.33
CA LYS A 46 21.05 -13.23 13.72
C LYS A 46 21.19 -13.76 12.29
N TYR A 47 22.03 -13.15 11.46
CA TYR A 47 22.37 -13.66 10.14
C TYR A 47 22.86 -15.10 10.18
N GLN A 48 23.75 -15.44 11.12
CA GLN A 48 24.28 -16.81 11.27
C GLN A 48 23.19 -17.78 11.71
N THR A 49 22.37 -17.40 12.68
CA THR A 49 21.26 -18.23 13.17
C THR A 49 20.26 -18.55 12.07
N VAL A 50 19.82 -17.53 11.31
CA VAL A 50 18.90 -17.73 10.19
C VAL A 50 19.51 -18.64 9.12
N ALA A 51 20.79 -18.45 8.78
CA ALA A 51 21.48 -19.32 7.83
C ALA A 51 21.53 -20.79 8.29
N GLN A 52 21.78 -21.02 9.59
CA GLN A 52 21.77 -22.37 10.19
C GLN A 52 20.38 -22.98 10.21
N ASP A 53 19.37 -22.19 10.58
CA ASP A 53 17.96 -22.64 10.57
C ASP A 53 17.51 -23.01 9.15
N ILE A 54 17.90 -22.26 8.11
CA ILE A 54 17.63 -22.59 6.71
C ILE A 54 18.30 -23.90 6.31
N GLN A 55 19.56 -24.11 6.65
CA GLN A 55 20.26 -25.37 6.37
C GLN A 55 19.61 -26.55 7.08
N PHE A 56 19.21 -26.37 8.34
CA PHE A 56 18.51 -27.38 9.11
C PHE A 56 17.13 -27.71 8.49
N PHE A 57 16.37 -26.67 8.12
CA PHE A 57 15.09 -26.84 7.42
C PHE A 57 15.24 -27.63 6.13
N ALA A 58 16.23 -27.30 5.30
CA ALA A 58 16.52 -28.02 4.07
C ALA A 58 16.82 -29.52 4.31
N GLN A 59 17.59 -29.83 5.36
CA GLN A 59 17.89 -31.21 5.73
C GLN A 59 16.65 -31.96 6.22
N GLN A 60 15.80 -31.30 7.03
CA GLN A 60 14.58 -31.92 7.55
C GLN A 60 13.57 -32.19 6.42
N VAL A 61 13.34 -31.24 5.53
CA VAL A 61 12.42 -31.38 4.39
C VAL A 61 12.88 -32.50 3.46
N ALA A 62 14.18 -32.59 3.15
CA ALA A 62 14.74 -33.60 2.26
C ALA A 62 14.55 -35.07 2.77
N GLN A 63 14.42 -35.27 4.09
CA GLN A 63 14.25 -36.56 4.74
C GLN A 63 12.81 -36.80 5.22
N ALA A 64 11.94 -35.79 5.07
CA ALA A 64 10.60 -35.82 5.63
C ALA A 64 9.72 -36.90 5.01
N GLN A 65 8.96 -37.57 5.87
CA GLN A 65 7.79 -38.35 5.46
C GLN A 65 6.54 -37.56 5.86
N PRO A 66 5.53 -37.47 4.98
CA PRO A 66 4.38 -36.63 5.24
C PRO A 66 3.54 -37.19 6.41
N SER A 67 3.39 -36.38 7.45
CA SER A 67 2.50 -36.64 8.58
C SER A 67 2.08 -35.27 9.18
N ALA A 68 1.00 -35.27 9.95
CA ALA A 68 0.55 -34.03 10.62
C ALA A 68 1.64 -33.45 11.54
N GLU A 69 2.39 -34.31 12.26
CA GLU A 69 3.47 -33.88 13.15
C GLU A 69 4.66 -33.32 12.36
N THR A 70 5.10 -34.00 11.31
CA THR A 70 6.18 -33.52 10.43
C THR A 70 5.83 -32.19 9.78
N ILE A 71 4.60 -32.03 9.28
CA ILE A 71 4.14 -30.78 8.68
C ILE A 71 4.12 -29.67 9.72
N ALA A 72 3.68 -29.94 10.96
CA ALA A 72 3.68 -28.96 12.02
C ALA A 72 5.10 -28.51 12.41
N ASP A 73 6.04 -29.44 12.59
CA ASP A 73 7.42 -29.12 12.93
C ASP A 73 8.12 -28.29 11.83
N LEU A 74 7.90 -28.66 10.56
CA LEU A 74 8.44 -27.92 9.43
C LEU A 74 7.78 -26.54 9.31
N SER A 75 6.48 -26.42 9.57
CA SER A 75 5.77 -25.14 9.56
C SER A 75 6.28 -24.19 10.64
N ASP A 76 6.51 -24.69 11.86
CA ASP A 76 7.05 -23.89 12.97
C ASP A 76 8.46 -23.39 12.65
N LEU A 77 9.30 -24.26 12.07
CA LEU A 77 10.65 -23.87 11.67
C LEU A 77 10.66 -22.85 10.51
N ALA A 78 9.80 -23.05 9.52
CA ALA A 78 9.67 -22.11 8.40
C ALA A 78 9.20 -20.72 8.88
N GLN A 79 8.24 -20.66 9.80
CA GLN A 79 7.79 -19.41 10.42
C GLN A 79 8.89 -18.74 11.24
N LYS A 80 9.68 -19.50 11.99
CA LYS A 80 10.85 -18.97 12.73
C LYS A 80 11.89 -18.35 11.79
N ILE A 81 12.17 -19.01 10.65
CA ILE A 81 13.08 -18.47 9.62
C ILE A 81 12.50 -17.19 9.04
N GLY A 82 11.20 -17.18 8.68
CA GLY A 82 10.50 -16.02 8.15
C GLY A 82 10.55 -14.83 9.11
N ALA A 83 10.31 -15.04 10.40
CA ALA A 83 10.42 -13.99 11.42
C ALA A 83 11.85 -13.40 11.48
N GLY A 84 12.85 -14.25 11.43
CA GLY A 84 14.25 -13.80 11.44
C GLY A 84 14.63 -13.00 10.20
N LEU A 85 14.19 -13.42 9.01
CA LEU A 85 14.39 -12.71 7.74
C LEU A 85 13.67 -11.35 7.77
N GLY A 86 12.41 -11.31 8.20
CA GLY A 86 11.63 -10.08 8.32
C GLY A 86 12.26 -9.07 9.29
N THR A 87 12.72 -9.53 10.46
CA THR A 87 13.39 -8.64 11.44
C THR A 87 14.71 -8.07 10.90
N ILE A 88 15.50 -8.86 10.16
CA ILE A 88 16.71 -8.35 9.51
C ILE A 88 16.32 -7.33 8.42
N SER A 89 15.28 -7.64 7.63
CA SER A 89 14.82 -6.78 6.52
C SER A 89 14.46 -5.39 7.01
N ILE A 90 13.51 -5.29 7.97
CA ILE A 90 13.09 -3.99 8.51
C ILE A 90 14.26 -3.22 9.14
N PHE A 91 15.16 -3.91 9.84
CA PHE A 91 16.29 -3.24 10.45
C PHE A 91 17.22 -2.59 9.42
N ILE A 92 17.59 -3.33 8.36
CA ILE A 92 18.46 -2.79 7.29
C ILE A 92 17.74 -1.70 6.50
N ASN A 93 16.48 -1.96 6.12
CA ASN A 93 15.66 -1.02 5.38
C ASN A 93 15.45 0.29 6.18
N GLY A 94 15.18 0.18 7.48
CA GLY A 94 15.02 1.32 8.35
C GLY A 94 16.26 2.23 8.41
N TRP A 95 17.46 1.66 8.56
CA TRP A 95 18.70 2.45 8.51
C TRP A 95 18.97 3.03 7.12
N ALA A 96 18.72 2.26 6.05
CA ALA A 96 18.90 2.74 4.68
C ALA A 96 17.93 3.89 4.34
N SER A 97 16.71 3.86 4.87
CA SER A 97 15.69 4.90 4.62
C SER A 97 16.03 6.26 5.22
N VAL A 98 16.74 6.27 6.35
CA VAL A 98 17.16 7.52 7.04
C VAL A 98 18.52 8.04 6.58
N ASP A 99 19.27 7.26 5.81
CA ASP A 99 20.59 7.59 5.26
C ASP A 99 20.65 7.13 3.79
N TYR A 100 19.69 7.62 3.02
CA TYR A 100 19.41 7.18 1.66
C TYR A 100 20.58 7.46 0.72
N GLY A 101 20.94 6.46 -0.06
CA GLY A 101 22.08 6.51 -0.99
C GLY A 101 23.43 6.16 -0.37
N ASN A 102 23.49 5.82 0.90
CA ASN A 102 24.72 5.32 1.52
C ASN A 102 24.99 3.87 1.09
N SER A 103 26.09 3.66 0.37
CA SER A 103 26.47 2.34 -0.15
C SER A 103 26.85 1.29 0.92
N ALA A 104 26.97 1.69 2.19
CA ALA A 104 27.28 0.77 3.29
C ALA A 104 26.18 -0.29 3.52
N TYR A 105 24.94 -0.01 3.12
CA TYR A 105 23.81 -0.95 3.25
C TYR A 105 23.78 -2.03 2.16
N GLY A 106 24.37 -1.79 0.99
CA GLY A 106 24.39 -2.73 -0.14
C GLY A 106 24.79 -4.15 0.23
N PRO A 107 25.96 -4.37 0.92
CA PRO A 107 26.37 -5.71 1.34
C PRO A 107 25.39 -6.42 2.27
N HIS A 108 24.58 -5.69 3.05
CA HIS A 108 23.56 -6.26 3.91
C HIS A 108 22.33 -6.70 3.13
N PHE A 109 21.89 -5.91 2.15
CA PHE A 109 20.81 -6.30 1.22
C PHE A 109 21.22 -7.54 0.41
N ASP A 110 22.45 -7.58 -0.11
CA ASP A 110 22.97 -8.75 -0.83
C ASP A 110 22.95 -10.01 0.04
N LYS A 111 23.42 -9.90 1.27
CA LYS A 111 23.43 -11.02 2.21
C LYS A 111 22.01 -11.49 2.57
N LEU A 112 21.09 -10.56 2.78
CA LEU A 112 19.68 -10.87 3.04
C LEU A 112 19.05 -11.55 1.83
N GLY A 113 19.28 -11.03 0.62
CA GLY A 113 18.82 -11.63 -0.64
C GLY A 113 19.31 -13.08 -0.81
N GLN A 114 20.59 -13.34 -0.50
CA GLN A 114 21.13 -14.72 -0.52
C GLN A 114 20.41 -15.65 0.44
N LEU A 115 19.99 -15.18 1.62
CA LEU A 115 19.22 -15.98 2.58
C LEU A 115 17.80 -16.26 2.06
N PHE A 116 17.13 -15.30 1.44
CA PHE A 116 15.82 -15.52 0.80
C PHE A 116 15.93 -16.59 -0.30
N VAL A 117 16.92 -16.47 -1.18
CA VAL A 117 17.18 -17.48 -2.24
C VAL A 117 17.47 -18.86 -1.63
N ALA A 118 18.29 -18.93 -0.59
CA ALA A 118 18.61 -20.20 0.09
C ALA A 118 17.38 -20.83 0.75
N PHE A 119 16.41 -20.03 1.18
CA PHE A 119 15.16 -20.53 1.79
C PHE A 119 14.12 -20.98 0.76
N ALA A 120 14.10 -20.37 -0.41
CA ALA A 120 13.07 -20.63 -1.44
C ALA A 120 13.04 -22.09 -1.91
N ALA A 121 14.20 -22.70 -2.20
CA ALA A 121 14.27 -24.07 -2.70
C ALA A 121 13.75 -25.12 -1.68
N PRO A 122 14.15 -25.10 -0.39
CA PRO A 122 13.55 -25.95 0.64
C PRO A 122 12.04 -25.71 0.82
N MET A 123 11.58 -24.47 0.69
CA MET A 123 10.14 -24.18 0.75
C MET A 123 9.37 -24.81 -0.41
N ASN A 124 9.92 -24.82 -1.63
CA ASN A 124 9.31 -25.55 -2.74
C ASN A 124 9.25 -27.06 -2.48
N GLN A 125 10.28 -27.64 -1.87
CA GLN A 125 10.25 -29.06 -1.46
C GLN A 125 9.20 -29.29 -0.37
N PHE A 126 9.04 -28.39 0.60
CA PHE A 126 7.98 -28.45 1.60
C PHE A 126 6.58 -28.36 0.96
N LYS A 127 6.38 -27.45 0.01
CA LYS A 127 5.12 -27.40 -0.77
C LYS A 127 4.82 -28.75 -1.45
N LYS A 128 5.81 -29.38 -2.09
CA LYS A 128 5.67 -30.70 -2.74
C LYS A 128 5.41 -31.83 -1.73
N LEU A 129 5.94 -31.72 -0.51
CA LEU A 129 5.66 -32.68 0.56
C LEU A 129 4.15 -32.71 0.90
N LEU A 130 3.48 -31.53 0.89
CA LEU A 130 2.04 -31.43 1.16
C LEU A 130 1.20 -32.18 0.11
N LEU A 131 1.68 -32.35 -1.13
CA LEU A 131 1.00 -33.12 -2.19
C LEU A 131 1.08 -34.64 -2.00
N GLN A 132 1.97 -35.12 -1.16
CA GLN A 132 2.12 -36.57 -0.92
C GLN A 132 1.00 -37.16 -0.04
N LEU A 133 0.28 -36.29 0.70
CA LEU A 133 -0.95 -36.64 1.40
C LEU A 133 -2.13 -36.62 0.43
N ASP A 134 -3.01 -37.61 0.48
CA ASP A 134 -4.30 -37.50 -0.19
C ASP A 134 -5.19 -36.45 0.47
N ASP A 135 -6.35 -36.13 -0.15
CA ASP A 135 -7.20 -35.04 0.35
C ASP A 135 -7.79 -35.35 1.74
N THR A 136 -8.02 -36.61 2.06
CA THR A 136 -8.54 -37.05 3.36
C THR A 136 -7.47 -36.95 4.44
N GLU A 137 -6.27 -37.42 4.13
CA GLU A 137 -5.10 -37.34 5.03
C GLU A 137 -4.71 -35.89 5.30
N PHE A 138 -4.70 -35.06 4.25
CA PHE A 138 -4.39 -33.63 4.38
C PHE A 138 -5.44 -32.91 5.24
N ALA A 139 -6.74 -33.12 4.99
CA ALA A 139 -7.80 -32.54 5.80
C ALA A 139 -7.72 -32.99 7.27
N ALA A 140 -7.39 -34.26 7.52
CA ALA A 140 -7.19 -34.78 8.87
C ALA A 140 -5.96 -34.14 9.56
N ALA A 141 -4.87 -33.92 8.83
CA ALA A 141 -3.70 -33.20 9.34
C ALA A 141 -4.03 -31.75 9.73
N LEU A 142 -4.73 -31.01 8.86
CA LEU A 142 -5.15 -29.63 9.12
C LEU A 142 -6.10 -29.48 10.31
N ALA A 143 -6.88 -30.51 10.64
CA ALA A 143 -7.79 -30.50 11.80
C ALA A 143 -7.07 -30.60 13.16
N THR A 144 -5.76 -30.92 13.18
CA THR A 144 -4.98 -31.00 14.41
C THR A 144 -4.82 -29.62 15.08
N GLU A 145 -4.60 -29.62 16.40
CA GLU A 145 -4.48 -28.38 17.19
C GLU A 145 -3.38 -27.44 16.68
N ARG A 146 -2.22 -28.02 16.28
CA ARG A 146 -1.06 -27.23 15.81
C ARG A 146 -1.26 -26.66 14.41
N LEU A 147 -1.92 -27.35 13.49
CA LEU A 147 -2.06 -26.93 12.08
C LEU A 147 -3.33 -26.13 11.80
N ARG A 148 -4.39 -26.34 12.61
CA ARG A 148 -5.66 -25.64 12.43
C ARG A 148 -5.53 -24.10 12.35
N PRO A 149 -4.66 -23.42 13.16
CA PRO A 149 -4.50 -21.96 13.05
C PRO A 149 -3.93 -21.48 11.72
N ILE A 150 -3.19 -22.33 11.01
CA ILE A 150 -2.52 -22.02 9.74
C ILE A 150 -3.07 -22.84 8.57
N GLN A 151 -4.24 -23.47 8.74
CA GLN A 151 -4.82 -24.39 7.75
C GLN A 151 -5.04 -23.72 6.38
N PHE A 152 -5.46 -22.46 6.37
CA PHE A 152 -5.70 -21.72 5.12
C PHE A 152 -4.39 -21.54 4.35
N TYR A 153 -3.34 -21.04 5.00
CA TYR A 153 -2.03 -20.85 4.39
C TYR A 153 -1.43 -22.16 3.85
N LEU A 154 -1.54 -23.27 4.61
CA LEU A 154 -1.10 -24.58 4.14
C LEU A 154 -1.92 -25.08 2.93
N THR A 155 -3.20 -24.74 2.85
CA THR A 155 -4.05 -25.05 1.70
C THR A 155 -3.61 -24.28 0.46
N GLU A 156 -3.24 -23.00 0.63
CA GLU A 156 -2.65 -22.18 -0.45
C GLU A 156 -1.31 -22.78 -0.90
N LEU A 157 -0.39 -23.08 0.02
CA LEU A 157 0.88 -23.71 -0.32
C LEU A 157 0.71 -25.03 -1.09
N ARG A 158 -0.29 -25.84 -0.72
CA ARG A 158 -0.61 -27.09 -1.44
C ARG A 158 -1.20 -26.80 -2.82
N THR A 159 -1.97 -25.74 -2.97
CA THR A 159 -2.52 -25.33 -4.27
C THR A 159 -1.42 -24.83 -5.18
N ASP A 160 -0.53 -23.98 -4.69
CA ASP A 160 0.67 -23.55 -5.40
C ASP A 160 1.52 -24.73 -5.87
N ALA A 161 1.70 -25.71 -4.97
CA ALA A 161 2.48 -26.90 -5.29
C ALA A 161 1.97 -27.68 -6.50
N LYS A 162 0.66 -27.66 -6.77
CA LYS A 162 0.06 -28.31 -7.96
C LYS A 162 0.47 -27.66 -9.27
N ARG A 163 0.89 -26.38 -9.21
CA ARG A 163 1.36 -25.61 -10.38
C ARG A 163 2.87 -25.75 -10.60
N LEU A 164 3.64 -26.13 -9.57
CA LEU A 164 5.08 -26.28 -9.68
C LEU A 164 5.47 -27.32 -10.74
N LEU A 165 6.44 -26.98 -11.54
CA LEU A 165 7.07 -27.88 -12.52
C LEU A 165 8.04 -28.86 -11.80
N ASP A 166 8.76 -29.67 -12.55
CA ASP A 166 9.82 -30.48 -11.97
C ASP A 166 10.98 -29.62 -11.44
N ASP A 167 11.74 -30.16 -10.48
CA ASP A 167 12.77 -29.41 -9.75
C ASP A 167 13.85 -28.81 -10.65
N HIS A 168 14.20 -29.50 -11.75
CA HIS A 168 15.18 -28.99 -12.69
C HIS A 168 14.65 -27.82 -13.49
N THR A 169 13.41 -27.90 -13.95
CA THR A 169 12.76 -26.82 -14.69
C THR A 169 12.55 -25.60 -13.81
N GLU A 170 12.07 -25.77 -12.57
CA GLU A 170 11.95 -24.67 -11.59
C GLU A 170 13.30 -23.99 -11.33
N ALA A 171 14.35 -24.78 -11.12
CA ALA A 171 15.70 -24.25 -10.90
C ALA A 171 16.21 -23.46 -12.10
N LEU A 172 15.93 -23.90 -13.33
CA LEU A 172 16.29 -23.16 -14.55
C LEU A 172 15.49 -21.87 -14.69
N ILE A 173 14.18 -21.91 -14.45
CA ILE A 173 13.32 -20.71 -14.49
C ILE A 173 13.84 -19.68 -13.49
N ASN A 174 14.09 -20.07 -12.25
CA ASN A 174 14.61 -19.19 -11.21
C ASN A 174 15.98 -18.59 -11.56
N GLN A 175 16.86 -19.35 -12.25
CA GLN A 175 18.13 -18.84 -12.71
C GLN A 175 17.96 -17.82 -13.86
N PHE A 176 17.07 -18.12 -14.82
CA PHE A 176 16.80 -17.19 -15.92
C PHE A 176 16.02 -15.95 -15.48
N ASP A 177 15.25 -16.05 -14.38
CA ASP A 177 14.50 -14.93 -13.84
C ASP A 177 15.40 -13.79 -13.36
N LEU A 178 16.58 -14.11 -12.84
CA LEU A 178 17.56 -13.11 -12.40
C LEU A 178 17.98 -12.15 -13.54
N ASP A 179 18.26 -12.71 -14.72
CA ASP A 179 18.63 -11.96 -15.93
C ASP A 179 17.41 -11.72 -16.86
N GLY A 180 16.24 -12.20 -16.46
CA GLY A 180 14.96 -12.07 -17.14
C GLY A 180 14.07 -11.02 -16.49
N GLN A 181 13.01 -11.45 -15.80
CA GLN A 181 11.99 -10.54 -15.23
C GLN A 181 12.57 -9.54 -14.23
N GLN A 182 13.45 -9.99 -13.32
CA GLN A 182 14.06 -9.11 -12.31
C GLN A 182 15.01 -8.08 -12.95
N ALA A 183 15.82 -8.50 -13.93
CA ALA A 183 16.72 -7.58 -14.64
C ALA A 183 15.96 -6.50 -15.42
N TRP A 184 14.80 -6.83 -15.99
CA TRP A 184 13.97 -5.84 -16.69
C TRP A 184 13.31 -4.86 -15.72
N SER A 185 12.91 -5.27 -14.53
CA SER A 185 12.47 -4.36 -13.47
C SER A 185 13.59 -3.40 -13.07
N GLN A 186 14.79 -3.91 -12.77
CA GLN A 186 15.97 -3.10 -12.44
C GLN A 186 16.40 -2.18 -13.59
N HIS A 187 16.20 -2.60 -14.85
CA HIS A 187 16.46 -1.76 -16.02
C HIS A 187 15.55 -0.52 -16.04
N TYR A 188 14.27 -0.69 -15.68
CA TYR A 188 13.36 0.44 -15.53
C TYR A 188 13.85 1.42 -14.44
N ASP A 189 14.29 0.92 -13.29
CA ASP A 189 14.82 1.75 -12.22
C ASP A 189 16.04 2.55 -12.69
N THR A 190 16.93 1.91 -13.48
CA THR A 190 18.10 2.56 -14.07
C THR A 190 17.70 3.68 -15.04
N ILE A 191 16.69 3.43 -15.89
CA ILE A 191 16.17 4.44 -16.83
C ILE A 191 15.57 5.59 -16.05
N SER A 192 14.63 5.32 -15.15
CA SER A 192 13.89 6.35 -14.41
C SER A 192 14.79 7.21 -13.53
N ALA A 193 15.77 6.60 -12.85
CA ALA A 193 16.75 7.31 -12.03
C ALA A 193 17.66 8.24 -12.87
N GLY A 194 17.91 7.89 -14.12
CA GLY A 194 18.71 8.70 -15.06
C GLY A 194 17.94 9.88 -15.68
N LEU A 195 16.61 9.91 -15.53
CA LEU A 195 15.78 10.95 -16.17
C LEU A 195 15.69 12.21 -15.30
N SER A 196 15.86 13.35 -15.96
CA SER A 196 15.66 14.67 -15.37
C SER A 196 15.04 15.61 -16.40
N LEU A 197 14.32 16.60 -15.92
CA LEU A 197 13.72 17.63 -16.74
C LEU A 197 14.12 19.03 -16.27
N THR A 198 13.99 19.99 -17.17
CA THR A 198 14.13 21.41 -16.84
C THR A 198 12.81 22.10 -17.14
N TYR A 199 12.26 22.79 -16.15
CA TYR A 199 11.07 23.60 -16.30
C TYR A 199 11.35 25.08 -15.96
N THR A 200 10.46 25.97 -16.35
CA THR A 200 10.50 27.38 -15.95
C THR A 200 9.47 27.60 -14.88
N ASP A 201 9.92 28.08 -13.72
CA ASP A 201 9.02 28.50 -12.64
C ASP A 201 8.35 29.81 -13.05
N ALA A 202 7.02 29.88 -12.99
CA ALA A 202 6.27 31.05 -13.42
C ALA A 202 6.33 32.21 -12.42
N GLU A 203 6.64 31.96 -11.15
CA GLU A 203 6.70 32.99 -10.13
C GLU A 203 7.93 33.89 -10.28
N ASP A 204 9.09 33.30 -10.57
CA ASP A 204 10.36 34.04 -10.67
C ASP A 204 11.02 33.98 -12.04
N GLY A 205 10.45 33.22 -12.98
CA GLY A 205 10.96 33.05 -14.34
C GLY A 205 12.26 32.23 -14.43
N GLN A 206 12.70 31.60 -13.33
CA GLN A 206 13.95 30.85 -13.31
C GLN A 206 13.77 29.43 -13.84
N LYS A 207 14.82 28.92 -14.49
CA LYS A 207 14.87 27.53 -14.93
C LYS A 207 15.41 26.66 -13.80
N ARG A 208 14.67 25.60 -13.46
CA ARG A 208 15.06 24.62 -12.45
C ARG A 208 15.15 23.24 -13.08
N GLN A 209 16.18 22.50 -12.70
CA GLN A 209 16.34 21.11 -13.10
C GLN A 209 15.94 20.20 -11.92
N ILE A 210 15.11 19.20 -12.20
CA ILE A 210 14.59 18.25 -11.21
C ILE A 210 14.58 16.83 -11.80
N SER A 211 14.60 15.83 -10.92
CA SER A 211 14.43 14.42 -11.31
C SER A 211 12.98 14.10 -11.69
N ALA A 212 12.75 12.96 -12.33
CA ALA A 212 11.42 12.45 -12.65
C ALA A 212 10.53 12.30 -11.39
N GLY A 213 11.07 11.78 -10.29
CA GLY A 213 10.34 11.62 -9.03
C GLY A 213 9.98 12.96 -8.38
N GLN A 214 10.93 13.92 -8.38
CA GLN A 214 10.63 15.27 -7.88
C GLN A 214 9.55 15.97 -8.70
N ALA A 215 9.56 15.78 -10.03
CA ALA A 215 8.54 16.36 -10.90
C ALA A 215 7.14 15.82 -10.59
N LEU A 216 7.00 14.51 -10.34
CA LEU A 216 5.73 13.91 -9.98
C LEU A 216 5.19 14.48 -8.65
N ASN A 217 6.03 14.56 -7.62
CA ASN A 217 5.64 15.15 -6.33
C ASN A 217 5.23 16.62 -6.46
N MET A 218 5.92 17.38 -7.33
CA MET A 218 5.56 18.77 -7.59
C MET A 218 4.25 18.90 -8.37
N LEU A 219 3.95 17.99 -9.31
CA LEU A 219 2.66 17.99 -10.02
C LEU A 219 1.48 17.82 -9.06
N ASP A 220 1.65 17.03 -8.00
CA ASP A 220 0.60 16.79 -7.00
C ASP A 220 0.47 17.97 -5.99
N GLY A 221 1.54 18.71 -5.71
CA GLY A 221 1.60 19.72 -4.66
C GLY A 221 1.77 21.19 -5.10
N GLU A 222 2.09 21.46 -6.37
CA GLU A 222 2.36 22.80 -6.87
C GLU A 222 1.06 23.62 -7.02
N PRO A 223 0.87 24.69 -6.25
CA PRO A 223 -0.35 25.50 -6.33
C PRO A 223 -0.42 26.41 -7.55
N ASN A 224 0.72 26.83 -8.10
CA ASN A 224 0.74 27.75 -9.25
C ASN A 224 0.42 26.99 -10.55
N ASN A 225 -0.70 27.33 -11.17
CA ASN A 225 -1.21 26.66 -12.38
C ASN A 225 -0.21 26.68 -13.55
N GLU A 226 0.47 27.82 -13.78
CA GLU A 226 1.41 27.95 -14.90
C GLU A 226 2.69 27.17 -14.64
N THR A 227 3.21 27.20 -13.43
CA THR A 227 4.36 26.36 -13.02
C THR A 227 4.03 24.89 -13.16
N ARG A 228 2.85 24.44 -12.69
CA ARG A 228 2.40 23.05 -12.82
C ARG A 228 2.26 22.64 -14.29
N ALA A 229 1.71 23.48 -15.15
CA ALA A 229 1.62 23.23 -16.59
C ALA A 229 2.99 23.14 -17.25
N ASN A 230 3.96 24.00 -16.87
CA ASN A 230 5.34 23.98 -17.37
C ASN A 230 6.08 22.70 -16.95
N ILE A 231 5.85 22.25 -15.71
CA ILE A 231 6.38 20.97 -15.23
C ILE A 231 5.81 19.82 -16.06
N MET A 232 4.48 19.76 -16.23
CA MET A 232 3.81 18.69 -16.99
C MET A 232 4.27 18.61 -18.44
N ALA A 233 4.36 19.74 -19.13
CA ALA A 233 4.86 19.79 -20.51
C ALA A 233 6.30 19.27 -20.62
N SER A 234 7.16 19.59 -19.64
CA SER A 234 8.54 19.11 -19.60
C SER A 234 8.61 17.63 -19.21
N TYR A 235 7.73 17.17 -18.34
CA TYR A 235 7.60 15.79 -17.89
C TYR A 235 7.18 14.86 -19.03
N GLU A 236 6.15 15.25 -19.79
CA GLU A 236 5.74 14.53 -21.01
C GLU A 236 6.87 14.42 -22.02
N LYS A 237 7.56 15.52 -22.28
CA LYS A 237 8.69 15.52 -23.22
C LYS A 237 9.84 14.64 -22.75
N MET A 238 10.11 14.61 -21.46
CA MET A 238 11.14 13.75 -20.87
C MET A 238 10.78 12.27 -21.07
N TRP A 239 9.55 11.85 -20.69
CA TRP A 239 9.13 10.46 -20.87
C TRP A 239 9.02 10.05 -22.34
N ALA A 240 8.58 10.93 -23.23
CA ALA A 240 8.60 10.68 -24.68
C ALA A 240 10.02 10.40 -25.20
N SER A 241 11.06 11.00 -24.60
CA SER A 241 12.45 10.72 -24.99
C SER A 241 12.93 9.33 -24.58
N ALA A 242 12.30 8.72 -23.58
CA ALA A 242 12.62 7.39 -23.06
C ALA A 242 11.63 6.30 -23.49
N GLU A 243 10.56 6.65 -24.24
CA GLU A 243 9.44 5.74 -24.53
C GLU A 243 9.86 4.41 -25.18
N ASN A 244 10.87 4.42 -26.06
CA ASN A 244 11.36 3.20 -26.69
C ASN A 244 12.04 2.27 -25.67
N LEU A 245 12.81 2.81 -24.72
CA LEU A 245 13.48 2.02 -23.69
C LEU A 245 12.48 1.44 -22.69
N THR A 246 11.54 2.25 -22.26
CA THR A 246 10.50 1.80 -21.31
C THR A 246 9.52 0.82 -21.97
N ALA A 247 9.20 1.00 -23.26
CA ALA A 247 8.38 0.05 -24.00
C ALA A 247 9.07 -1.31 -24.17
N ASP A 248 10.36 -1.33 -24.49
CA ASP A 248 11.13 -2.57 -24.56
C ASP A 248 11.14 -3.26 -23.19
N THR A 249 11.39 -2.52 -22.12
CA THR A 249 11.38 -3.02 -20.75
C THR A 249 10.04 -3.64 -20.39
N LEU A 250 8.94 -2.91 -20.62
CA LEU A 250 7.58 -3.38 -20.31
C LEU A 250 7.20 -4.63 -21.10
N ASN A 251 7.51 -4.64 -22.41
CA ASN A 251 7.24 -5.78 -23.26
C ASN A 251 8.00 -7.04 -22.85
N HIS A 252 9.27 -6.90 -22.48
CA HIS A 252 10.10 -8.03 -22.09
C HIS A 252 9.69 -8.57 -20.72
N LEU A 253 9.43 -7.70 -19.75
CA LEU A 253 8.92 -8.07 -18.42
C LEU A 253 7.59 -8.81 -18.54
N ALA A 254 6.63 -8.26 -19.29
CA ALA A 254 5.34 -8.91 -19.50
C ALA A 254 5.45 -10.20 -20.32
N GLY A 255 6.35 -10.25 -21.31
CA GLY A 255 6.61 -11.45 -22.11
C GLY A 255 7.16 -12.60 -21.28
N PHE A 256 8.09 -12.32 -20.36
CA PHE A 256 8.60 -13.32 -19.43
C PHE A 256 7.46 -13.82 -18.51
N ARG A 257 6.71 -12.91 -17.90
CA ARG A 257 5.58 -13.22 -17.02
C ARG A 257 4.54 -14.09 -17.69
N LEU A 258 4.10 -13.74 -18.91
CA LEU A 258 3.12 -14.52 -19.68
C LEU A 258 3.64 -15.93 -20.01
N THR A 259 4.93 -16.06 -20.33
CA THR A 259 5.56 -17.36 -20.61
C THR A 259 5.61 -18.20 -19.34
N ASN A 260 5.98 -17.62 -18.22
CA ASN A 260 6.04 -18.27 -16.91
C ASN A 260 4.65 -18.70 -16.45
N GLN A 261 3.66 -17.81 -16.51
CA GLN A 261 2.26 -18.13 -16.19
C GLN A 261 1.73 -19.30 -17.01
N LYS A 262 1.99 -19.28 -18.32
CA LYS A 262 1.58 -20.37 -19.23
C LYS A 262 2.25 -21.70 -18.85
N ALA A 263 3.55 -21.69 -18.50
CA ALA A 263 4.27 -22.89 -18.08
C ALA A 263 3.68 -23.49 -16.80
N HIS A 264 3.25 -22.64 -15.85
CA HIS A 264 2.60 -23.02 -14.59
C HIS A 264 1.09 -23.29 -14.71
N GLY A 265 0.53 -23.28 -15.93
CA GLY A 265 -0.85 -23.69 -16.20
C GLY A 265 -1.92 -22.63 -15.94
N TYR A 266 -1.55 -21.36 -15.74
CA TYR A 266 -2.51 -20.25 -15.67
C TYR A 266 -3.21 -20.06 -17.02
N GLN A 267 -4.52 -19.84 -16.97
CA GLN A 267 -5.39 -19.75 -18.17
C GLN A 267 -5.56 -18.31 -18.66
N SER A 268 -5.40 -17.33 -17.78
CA SER A 268 -5.45 -15.91 -18.10
C SER A 268 -4.37 -15.13 -17.34
N HIS A 269 -4.04 -13.93 -17.82
CA HIS A 269 -3.09 -13.04 -17.14
C HIS A 269 -3.63 -12.50 -15.81
N LEU A 270 -4.95 -12.55 -15.58
CA LEU A 270 -5.57 -12.13 -14.32
C LEU A 270 -5.67 -13.25 -13.27
N GLU A 271 -5.56 -14.53 -13.66
CA GLU A 271 -5.75 -15.65 -12.72
C GLU A 271 -4.74 -15.59 -11.56
N GLN A 272 -3.45 -15.41 -11.86
CA GLN A 272 -2.43 -15.29 -10.81
C GLN A 272 -2.62 -14.05 -9.92
N PRO A 273 -2.84 -12.83 -10.43
CA PRO A 273 -3.18 -11.65 -9.62
C PRO A 273 -4.38 -11.87 -8.69
N LEU A 274 -5.43 -12.52 -9.16
CA LEU A 274 -6.62 -12.80 -8.36
C LEU A 274 -6.34 -13.82 -7.25
N GLU A 275 -5.59 -14.91 -7.56
CA GLU A 275 -5.14 -15.87 -6.54
C GLU A 275 -4.27 -15.18 -5.48
N MET A 276 -3.30 -14.34 -5.87
CA MET A 276 -2.45 -13.59 -4.94
C MET A 276 -3.25 -12.64 -4.04
N ASN A 277 -4.37 -12.12 -4.54
CA ASN A 277 -5.27 -11.25 -3.80
C ASN A 277 -6.44 -12.01 -3.14
N ARG A 278 -6.45 -13.34 -3.18
CA ARG A 278 -7.44 -14.22 -2.53
C ARG A 278 -8.88 -13.81 -2.84
N MET A 279 -9.15 -13.45 -4.10
CA MET A 279 -10.45 -12.98 -4.55
C MET A 279 -10.85 -13.57 -5.90
N SER A 280 -12.14 -13.60 -6.17
CA SER A 280 -12.69 -14.10 -7.42
C SER A 280 -12.77 -13.02 -8.50
N GLN A 281 -12.82 -13.44 -9.77
CA GLN A 281 -13.13 -12.55 -10.90
C GLN A 281 -14.47 -11.84 -10.71
N ALA A 282 -15.49 -12.53 -10.17
CA ALA A 282 -16.83 -11.95 -9.94
C ALA A 282 -16.78 -10.78 -8.94
N THR A 283 -15.93 -10.86 -7.92
CA THR A 283 -15.69 -9.77 -6.97
C THR A 283 -15.01 -8.58 -7.64
N LEU A 284 -13.99 -8.83 -8.47
CA LEU A 284 -13.32 -7.77 -9.24
C LEU A 284 -14.30 -7.07 -10.19
N ASP A 285 -15.11 -7.85 -10.91
CA ASP A 285 -16.10 -7.32 -11.85
C ASP A 285 -17.17 -6.49 -11.14
N ALA A 286 -17.67 -6.94 -9.98
CA ALA A 286 -18.65 -6.19 -9.17
C ALA A 286 -18.09 -4.86 -8.67
N MET A 287 -16.85 -4.85 -8.20
CA MET A 287 -16.15 -3.63 -7.76
C MET A 287 -16.03 -2.63 -8.92
N TRP A 288 -15.50 -3.06 -10.08
CA TRP A 288 -15.34 -2.18 -11.23
C TRP A 288 -16.69 -1.71 -11.82
N ALA A 289 -17.72 -2.55 -11.77
CA ALA A 289 -19.07 -2.14 -12.20
C ALA A 289 -19.62 -0.97 -11.34
N VAL A 290 -19.35 -0.97 -10.03
CA VAL A 290 -19.74 0.14 -9.15
C VAL A 290 -18.90 1.39 -9.42
N VAL A 291 -17.59 1.25 -9.65
CA VAL A 291 -16.73 2.38 -10.05
C VAL A 291 -17.25 3.00 -11.35
N ASP A 292 -17.52 2.18 -12.37
CA ASP A 292 -18.06 2.66 -13.66
C ASP A 292 -19.41 3.34 -13.54
N ALA A 293 -20.31 2.81 -12.71
CA ALA A 293 -21.63 3.39 -12.51
C ALA A 293 -21.60 4.74 -11.77
N ASN A 294 -20.57 4.97 -10.94
CA ASN A 294 -20.48 6.15 -10.07
C ASN A 294 -19.45 7.20 -10.53
N LYS A 295 -18.54 6.90 -11.46
CA LYS A 295 -17.48 7.85 -11.87
C LYS A 295 -18.00 9.21 -12.35
N ALA A 296 -19.20 9.26 -12.93
CA ALA A 296 -19.82 10.51 -13.38
C ALA A 296 -20.09 11.52 -12.24
N MET A 297 -20.11 11.06 -10.95
CA MET A 297 -20.27 11.95 -9.79
C MET A 297 -19.12 12.95 -9.65
N PHE A 298 -17.93 12.62 -10.16
CA PHE A 298 -16.76 13.52 -10.10
C PHE A 298 -16.85 14.68 -11.08
N LYS A 299 -17.70 14.62 -12.10
CA LYS A 299 -17.78 15.66 -13.12
C LYS A 299 -18.11 17.04 -12.54
N PRO A 300 -19.19 17.22 -11.76
CA PRO A 300 -19.51 18.52 -11.17
C PRO A 300 -18.42 19.00 -10.18
N TYR A 301 -17.73 18.06 -9.48
CA TYR A 301 -16.60 18.40 -8.65
C TYR A 301 -15.43 18.96 -9.46
N PHE A 302 -15.03 18.31 -10.55
CA PHE A 302 -13.94 18.80 -11.41
C PHE A 302 -14.29 20.12 -12.11
N GLU A 303 -15.54 20.29 -12.57
CA GLU A 303 -16.00 21.55 -13.13
C GLU A 303 -15.90 22.70 -12.11
N ARG A 304 -16.26 22.44 -10.86
CA ARG A 304 -16.13 23.41 -9.77
C ARG A 304 -14.66 23.64 -9.37
N LYS A 305 -13.84 22.60 -9.26
CA LYS A 305 -12.41 22.72 -8.99
C LYS A 305 -11.70 23.52 -10.07
N GLN A 306 -12.03 23.31 -11.33
CA GLN A 306 -11.53 24.08 -12.47
C GLN A 306 -11.83 25.58 -12.32
N GLN A 307 -13.06 25.92 -11.90
CA GLN A 307 -13.47 27.32 -11.64
C GLN A 307 -12.67 27.93 -10.49
N LEU A 308 -12.54 27.21 -9.36
CA LEU A 308 -11.81 27.67 -8.17
C LEU A 308 -10.32 27.86 -8.46
N LEU A 309 -9.71 27.01 -9.29
CA LEU A 309 -8.33 27.13 -9.74
C LEU A 309 -8.15 28.21 -10.84
N GLY A 310 -9.24 28.71 -11.43
CA GLY A 310 -9.17 29.68 -12.54
C GLY A 310 -8.59 29.10 -13.83
N LEU A 311 -8.81 27.80 -14.09
CA LEU A 311 -8.31 27.11 -15.28
C LEU A 311 -9.29 27.21 -16.45
N GLU A 312 -8.78 27.43 -17.67
CA GLU A 312 -9.58 27.29 -18.90
C GLU A 312 -9.83 25.84 -19.27
N LYS A 313 -8.87 24.95 -18.96
CA LYS A 313 -8.90 23.51 -19.23
C LYS A 313 -8.35 22.75 -18.05
N LEU A 314 -8.96 21.61 -17.73
CA LEU A 314 -8.49 20.70 -16.71
C LEU A 314 -7.57 19.63 -17.35
N GLY A 315 -6.32 19.61 -16.91
CA GLY A 315 -5.36 18.59 -17.34
C GLY A 315 -5.17 17.47 -16.31
N TRP A 316 -4.51 16.40 -16.72
CA TRP A 316 -4.11 15.30 -15.84
C TRP A 316 -3.35 15.80 -14.60
N GLN A 317 -2.50 16.80 -14.76
CA GLN A 317 -1.74 17.42 -13.67
C GLN A 317 -2.59 18.22 -12.68
N ASP A 318 -3.84 18.52 -13.02
CA ASP A 318 -4.71 19.36 -12.20
C ASP A 318 -5.68 18.56 -11.33
N GLN A 319 -5.76 17.23 -11.55
CA GLN A 319 -6.75 16.36 -10.92
C GLN A 319 -6.72 16.42 -9.37
N VAL A 320 -5.52 16.56 -8.79
CA VAL A 320 -5.31 16.65 -7.34
C VAL A 320 -4.62 17.95 -6.92
N ALA A 321 -4.52 18.93 -7.82
CA ALA A 321 -3.92 20.22 -7.51
C ALA A 321 -4.57 20.84 -6.26
N PRO A 322 -3.78 21.35 -5.28
CA PRO A 322 -4.32 21.83 -4.02
C PRO A 322 -5.07 23.17 -4.20
N LEU A 323 -6.19 23.33 -3.50
CA LEU A 323 -6.87 24.60 -3.34
C LEU A 323 -6.19 25.40 -2.21
N THR A 324 -5.29 26.32 -2.55
CA THR A 324 -4.52 27.09 -1.57
C THR A 324 -5.09 28.48 -1.30
N HIS A 325 -5.96 28.99 -2.18
CA HIS A 325 -6.53 30.34 -2.11
C HIS A 325 -8.05 30.27 -2.19
N VAL A 326 -8.69 30.04 -1.04
CA VAL A 326 -10.14 30.06 -0.90
C VAL A 326 -10.51 31.12 0.13
N GLY A 327 -11.14 32.20 -0.30
CA GLY A 327 -11.45 33.34 0.57
C GLY A 327 -10.20 33.86 1.29
N ASP A 328 -10.33 34.11 2.59
CA ASP A 328 -9.22 34.59 3.44
C ASP A 328 -8.47 33.46 4.16
N TYR A 329 -8.78 32.18 3.86
CA TYR A 329 -8.14 31.05 4.53
C TYR A 329 -6.68 30.91 4.12
N GLN A 330 -5.83 30.75 5.12
CA GLN A 330 -4.42 30.42 4.97
C GLN A 330 -4.14 29.14 5.76
N PRO A 331 -3.61 28.08 5.12
CA PRO A 331 -3.17 26.88 5.84
C PRO A 331 -2.18 27.25 6.94
N THR A 332 -2.32 26.64 8.09
CA THR A 332 -1.39 26.78 9.22
C THR A 332 -0.73 25.46 9.49
N ASP A 333 0.58 25.49 9.74
CA ASP A 333 1.32 24.30 10.11
C ASP A 333 0.80 23.74 11.45
N VAL A 334 0.66 22.42 11.50
CA VAL A 334 0.30 21.68 12.71
C VAL A 334 1.59 21.09 13.30
N SER A 335 1.84 21.27 14.59
CA SER A 335 3.00 20.65 15.21
C SER A 335 2.84 19.12 15.26
N TYR A 336 3.96 18.39 15.26
CA TYR A 336 3.93 16.92 15.36
C TYR A 336 3.20 16.44 16.64
N ASP A 337 3.41 17.14 17.76
CA ASP A 337 2.74 16.82 19.04
C ASP A 337 1.23 17.09 18.98
N ASP A 338 0.81 18.16 18.32
CA ASP A 338 -0.63 18.46 18.12
C ASP A 338 -1.28 17.45 17.18
N ALA A 339 -0.60 17.05 16.11
CA ALA A 339 -1.05 15.98 15.22
C ALA A 339 -1.19 14.65 15.96
N ALA A 340 -0.20 14.26 16.77
CA ALA A 340 -0.26 13.06 17.59
C ALA A 340 -1.43 13.09 18.57
N ALA A 341 -1.63 14.22 19.28
CA ALA A 341 -2.73 14.40 20.21
C ALA A 341 -4.09 14.30 19.51
N PHE A 342 -4.22 14.91 18.34
CA PHE A 342 -5.42 14.86 17.51
C PHE A 342 -5.73 13.43 17.04
N ILE A 343 -4.76 12.71 16.49
CA ILE A 343 -4.94 11.33 16.03
C ILE A 343 -5.38 10.43 17.18
N ILE A 344 -4.71 10.51 18.34
CA ILE A 344 -5.07 9.72 19.52
C ILE A 344 -6.49 10.02 19.98
N GLU A 345 -6.91 11.30 19.99
CA GLU A 345 -8.26 11.70 20.35
C GLU A 345 -9.30 11.14 19.37
N GLN A 346 -9.07 11.28 18.06
CA GLN A 346 -10.02 10.81 17.04
C GLN A 346 -10.12 9.27 17.01
N PHE A 347 -9.01 8.58 17.14
CA PHE A 347 -9.03 7.11 17.30
C PHE A 347 -9.81 6.69 18.53
N GLY A 348 -9.69 7.44 19.64
CA GLY A 348 -10.41 7.17 20.89
C GLY A 348 -11.93 7.33 20.80
N GLN A 349 -12.43 8.13 19.88
CA GLN A 349 -13.88 8.25 19.62
C GLN A 349 -14.45 6.99 18.99
N PHE A 350 -13.66 6.29 18.18
CA PHE A 350 -14.03 5.03 17.52
C PHE A 350 -13.64 3.81 18.38
N SER A 351 -12.35 3.73 18.80
CA SER A 351 -11.75 2.57 19.46
C SER A 351 -10.77 3.01 20.54
N PRO A 352 -11.07 2.82 21.82
CA PRO A 352 -10.10 3.03 22.89
C PRO A 352 -8.81 2.23 22.70
N LYS A 353 -8.90 0.98 22.17
CA LYS A 353 -7.72 0.14 21.90
C LYS A 353 -6.82 0.74 20.82
N MET A 354 -7.42 1.33 19.79
CA MET A 354 -6.68 1.99 18.71
C MET A 354 -5.97 3.25 19.20
N ALA A 355 -6.63 4.04 20.08
CA ALA A 355 -6.03 5.21 20.72
C ALA A 355 -4.88 4.85 21.66
N ASP A 356 -5.06 3.85 22.51
CA ASP A 356 -4.02 3.36 23.42
C ASP A 356 -2.81 2.82 22.66
N PHE A 357 -3.05 2.14 21.52
CA PHE A 357 -2.00 1.67 20.63
C PHE A 357 -1.23 2.83 19.98
N ALA A 358 -1.92 3.80 19.39
CA ALA A 358 -1.27 4.96 18.78
C ALA A 358 -0.40 5.72 19.78
N LYS A 359 -0.93 5.96 20.99
CA LYS A 359 -0.18 6.58 22.09
C LYS A 359 1.09 5.79 22.42
N MET A 360 0.99 4.48 22.54
CA MET A 360 2.14 3.60 22.82
C MET A 360 3.19 3.68 21.69
N ALA A 361 2.78 3.72 20.42
CA ALA A 361 3.68 3.81 19.27
C ALA A 361 4.49 5.13 19.28
N PHE A 362 3.85 6.26 19.62
CA PHE A 362 4.53 7.54 19.82
C PHE A 362 5.50 7.49 21.01
N GLU A 363 5.08 6.99 22.16
CA GLU A 363 5.87 6.90 23.38
C GLU A 363 7.11 6.00 23.22
N LYS A 364 6.96 4.88 22.50
CA LYS A 364 8.04 3.92 22.23
C LYS A 364 8.96 4.31 21.06
N ARG A 365 8.74 5.47 20.45
CA ARG A 365 9.56 5.93 19.33
C ARG A 365 9.55 4.95 18.15
N TRP A 366 8.39 4.49 17.75
CA TRP A 366 8.26 3.62 16.58
C TRP A 366 8.23 4.39 15.27
N ILE A 367 8.13 5.73 15.32
CA ILE A 367 7.88 6.60 14.17
C ILE A 367 9.10 7.47 13.86
N GLU A 368 9.59 7.38 12.64
CA GLU A 368 10.57 8.27 12.04
C GLU A 368 9.85 9.30 11.18
N ALA A 369 9.72 10.53 11.68
CA ALA A 369 8.96 11.60 11.05
C ALA A 369 9.79 12.88 10.78
N GLU A 370 11.04 12.98 11.29
CA GLU A 370 11.84 14.19 11.19
C GLU A 370 12.06 14.62 9.74
N ASN A 371 11.80 15.90 9.44
CA ASN A 371 12.09 16.49 8.14
C ASN A 371 13.55 16.91 8.06
N ARG A 372 14.38 16.07 7.45
CA ARG A 372 15.81 16.34 7.26
C ARG A 372 16.33 15.80 5.92
N PRO A 373 17.43 16.36 5.39
CA PRO A 373 18.09 15.82 4.21
C PRO A 373 18.59 14.38 4.43
N GLY A 374 18.67 13.60 3.36
CA GLY A 374 19.23 12.26 3.38
C GLY A 374 18.22 11.15 3.66
N LYS A 375 16.94 11.47 3.80
CA LYS A 375 15.85 10.47 3.89
C LYS A 375 15.35 10.09 2.50
N GLN A 376 14.90 8.85 2.36
CA GLN A 376 14.18 8.45 1.16
C GLN A 376 12.80 9.11 1.11
N PRO A 377 12.21 9.32 -0.09
CA PRO A 377 10.84 9.80 -0.22
C PRO A 377 9.81 8.71 0.14
N GLY A 378 8.58 9.16 0.49
CA GLY A 378 7.46 8.28 0.80
C GLY A 378 7.30 7.96 2.29
N GLY A 379 6.35 7.09 2.60
CA GLY A 379 6.07 6.55 3.93
C GLY A 379 5.82 5.05 3.85
N TYR A 380 6.02 4.35 4.96
CA TYR A 380 5.70 2.93 5.09
C TYR A 380 5.65 2.49 6.56
N MET A 381 4.95 1.40 6.81
CA MET A 381 5.02 0.63 8.05
C MET A 381 5.57 -0.76 7.74
N GLU A 382 6.49 -1.24 8.58
CA GLU A 382 6.94 -2.63 8.57
C GLU A 382 6.93 -3.24 9.97
N SER A 383 6.58 -4.54 10.03
CA SER A 383 6.60 -5.31 11.27
C SER A 383 8.02 -5.73 11.65
N VAL A 384 8.27 -5.82 12.96
CA VAL A 384 9.47 -6.41 13.56
C VAL A 384 9.07 -7.75 14.21
N PRO A 385 9.00 -8.86 13.44
CA PRO A 385 8.35 -10.08 13.91
C PRO A 385 8.95 -10.68 15.18
N ASP A 386 10.28 -10.67 15.34
CA ASP A 386 10.93 -11.20 16.53
C ASP A 386 10.60 -10.41 17.83
N LEU A 387 10.18 -9.16 17.70
CA LEU A 387 9.85 -8.29 18.85
C LEU A 387 8.35 -8.08 19.03
N HIS A 388 7.53 -8.55 18.09
CA HIS A 388 6.09 -8.26 18.06
C HIS A 388 5.81 -6.73 18.08
N GLU A 389 6.60 -5.98 17.36
CA GLU A 389 6.53 -4.53 17.24
C GLU A 389 6.44 -4.11 15.77
N SER A 390 6.25 -2.81 15.53
CA SER A 390 6.29 -2.21 14.20
C SER A 390 7.23 -1.01 14.16
N ARG A 391 7.62 -0.58 12.94
CA ARG A 391 8.29 0.70 12.70
C ARG A 391 7.58 1.42 11.57
N ILE A 392 7.44 2.72 11.72
CA ILE A 392 6.77 3.62 10.78
C ILE A 392 7.78 4.63 10.29
N PHE A 393 7.87 4.82 8.99
CA PHE A 393 8.72 5.79 8.35
C PHE A 393 7.89 6.77 7.52
N LEU A 394 8.14 8.06 7.66
CA LEU A 394 7.57 9.13 6.83
C LEU A 394 8.41 10.42 7.00
N THR A 395 8.04 11.48 6.29
CA THR A 395 8.59 12.82 6.53
C THR A 395 7.45 13.78 6.86
N TYR A 396 7.47 14.37 8.05
CA TYR A 396 6.44 15.27 8.56
C TYR A 396 6.83 16.72 8.29
N THR A 397 6.03 17.44 7.52
CA THR A 397 6.27 18.85 7.14
C THR A 397 5.36 19.83 7.87
N GLY A 398 4.37 19.35 8.59
CA GLY A 398 3.40 20.15 9.33
C GLY A 398 2.05 20.31 8.60
N SER A 399 1.87 19.66 7.46
CA SER A 399 0.59 19.72 6.75
C SER A 399 -0.49 18.84 7.40
N VAL A 400 -1.75 19.15 7.13
CA VAL A 400 -2.89 18.31 7.54
C VAL A 400 -2.81 16.92 6.90
N ASN A 401 -2.30 16.85 5.66
CA ASN A 401 -2.10 15.58 4.95
C ASN A 401 -1.05 14.71 5.64
N ASP A 402 -0.01 15.29 6.23
CA ASP A 402 1.00 14.50 6.97
C ASP A 402 0.38 13.85 8.21
N ALA A 403 -0.55 14.52 8.89
CA ALA A 403 -1.28 13.92 10.01
C ALA A 403 -2.15 12.72 9.54
N ALA A 404 -2.79 12.84 8.38
CA ALA A 404 -3.53 11.73 7.76
C ALA A 404 -2.59 10.57 7.37
N THR A 405 -1.38 10.86 6.88
CA THR A 405 -0.35 9.85 6.59
C THR A 405 0.12 9.14 7.86
N ILE A 406 0.37 9.87 8.96
CA ILE A 406 0.68 9.23 10.25
C ILE A 406 -0.45 8.30 10.68
N ALA A 407 -1.71 8.73 10.56
CA ALA A 407 -2.87 7.91 10.90
C ALA A 407 -2.96 6.65 10.03
N HIS A 408 -2.68 6.78 8.73
CA HIS A 408 -2.60 5.68 7.77
C HIS A 408 -1.58 4.61 8.22
N GLU A 409 -0.34 5.02 8.46
CA GLU A 409 0.72 4.10 8.89
C GLU A 409 0.46 3.50 10.28
N LEU A 410 -0.14 4.27 11.20
CA LEU A 410 -0.61 3.74 12.48
C LEU A 410 -1.74 2.72 12.30
N GLY A 411 -2.57 2.84 11.28
CA GLY A 411 -3.58 1.86 10.91
C GLY A 411 -2.95 0.51 10.52
N HIS A 412 -1.92 0.51 9.67
CA HIS A 412 -1.14 -0.69 9.36
C HIS A 412 -0.51 -1.30 10.61
N ALA A 413 0.14 -0.47 11.44
CA ALA A 413 0.76 -0.94 12.67
C ALA A 413 -0.26 -1.50 13.68
N PHE A 414 -1.46 -0.92 13.75
CA PHE A 414 -2.56 -1.45 14.56
C PHE A 414 -3.03 -2.81 14.04
N HIS A 415 -3.18 -2.98 12.72
CA HIS A 415 -3.52 -4.27 12.11
C HIS A 415 -2.49 -5.33 12.51
N SER A 416 -1.20 -5.07 12.30
CA SER A 416 -0.12 -5.97 12.67
C SER A 416 -0.15 -6.32 14.17
N ALA A 417 -0.41 -5.33 15.04
CA ALA A 417 -0.53 -5.56 16.49
C ALA A 417 -1.69 -6.49 16.88
N GLN A 418 -2.74 -6.62 16.04
CA GLN A 418 -3.82 -7.57 16.29
C GLN A 418 -3.42 -9.02 15.92
N LEU A 419 -2.28 -9.22 15.28
CA LEU A 419 -1.83 -10.53 14.77
C LEU A 419 -0.65 -11.13 15.57
N VAL A 420 -0.01 -10.35 16.45
CA VAL A 420 1.26 -10.72 17.13
C VAL A 420 1.15 -11.99 18.02
N ASP A 421 -0.03 -12.34 18.50
CA ASP A 421 -0.29 -13.56 19.28
C ASP A 421 -0.69 -14.77 18.41
N LEU A 422 -0.74 -14.59 17.09
CA LEU A 422 -1.04 -15.63 16.11
C LEU A 422 0.25 -16.16 15.48
N PRO A 423 0.22 -17.38 14.88
CA PRO A 423 1.33 -17.84 14.07
C PRO A 423 1.70 -16.84 12.97
N LEU A 424 2.98 -16.70 12.61
CA LEU A 424 3.48 -15.71 11.65
C LEU A 424 2.73 -15.74 10.30
N TRP A 425 2.38 -16.92 9.82
CA TRP A 425 1.63 -17.06 8.56
C TRP A 425 0.21 -16.49 8.61
N ARG A 426 -0.29 -16.08 9.78
CA ARG A 426 -1.53 -15.31 9.96
C ARG A 426 -1.31 -13.81 9.75
N ASP A 427 -0.07 -13.34 9.58
CA ASP A 427 0.29 -11.99 9.15
C ASP A 427 0.54 -11.89 7.62
N ALA A 428 0.49 -13.03 6.91
CA ALA A 428 0.65 -13.09 5.46
C ALA A 428 -0.67 -12.81 4.72
N TYR A 429 -1.32 -11.67 5.01
CA TYR A 429 -2.56 -11.27 4.33
C TYR A 429 -2.28 -10.75 2.91
N ALA A 430 -3.30 -10.83 2.06
CA ALA A 430 -3.21 -10.39 0.68
C ALA A 430 -3.19 -8.85 0.57
N MET A 431 -2.62 -8.34 -0.51
CA MET A 431 -2.42 -6.90 -0.71
C MET A 431 -3.72 -6.11 -0.74
N ASN A 432 -4.78 -6.66 -1.33
CA ASN A 432 -6.07 -5.99 -1.41
C ASN A 432 -6.73 -5.71 -0.05
N VAL A 433 -6.43 -6.52 0.99
CA VAL A 433 -6.89 -6.28 2.37
C VAL A 433 -5.84 -5.60 3.25
N ALA A 434 -4.64 -5.36 2.73
CA ALA A 434 -3.58 -4.65 3.47
C ALA A 434 -4.02 -3.25 3.87
N GLU A 435 -4.72 -2.54 2.98
CA GLU A 435 -5.20 -1.17 3.21
C GLU A 435 -6.46 -1.09 4.09
N THR A 436 -6.97 -2.22 4.58
CA THR A 436 -8.22 -2.25 5.37
C THR A 436 -8.12 -1.40 6.64
N ALA A 437 -6.98 -1.44 7.32
CA ALA A 437 -6.82 -0.72 8.58
C ALA A 437 -6.24 0.68 8.39
N SER A 438 -5.33 0.86 7.44
CA SER A 438 -4.68 2.13 7.14
C SER A 438 -5.67 3.15 6.57
N THR A 439 -6.40 2.78 5.53
CA THR A 439 -7.43 3.65 4.94
C THR A 439 -8.58 3.91 5.91
N PHE A 440 -8.96 2.92 6.73
CA PHE A 440 -9.97 3.13 7.76
C PHE A 440 -9.52 4.18 8.80
N ALA A 441 -8.28 4.10 9.27
CA ALA A 441 -7.68 5.05 10.20
C ALA A 441 -7.59 6.47 9.59
N GLU A 442 -7.21 6.55 8.32
CA GLU A 442 -7.16 7.79 7.57
C GLU A 442 -8.54 8.42 7.39
N LEU A 443 -9.59 7.64 7.09
CA LEU A 443 -10.97 8.13 6.99
C LEU A 443 -11.46 8.74 8.30
N ILE A 444 -11.13 8.14 9.45
CA ILE A 444 -11.47 8.71 10.78
C ILE A 444 -10.87 10.10 10.94
N VAL A 445 -9.59 10.25 10.61
CA VAL A 445 -8.85 11.52 10.80
C VAL A 445 -9.31 12.58 9.79
N ASN A 446 -9.48 12.22 8.52
CA ASN A 446 -9.94 13.16 7.48
C ASN A 446 -11.35 13.66 7.76
N ASP A 447 -12.29 12.80 8.14
CA ASP A 447 -13.64 13.20 8.54
C ASP A 447 -13.63 14.11 9.77
N ALA A 448 -12.75 13.84 10.74
CA ALA A 448 -12.62 14.68 11.91
C ALA A 448 -12.05 16.06 11.58
N ASN A 449 -11.08 16.14 10.67
CA ASN A 449 -10.54 17.40 10.18
C ASN A 449 -11.64 18.25 9.50
N VAL A 450 -12.41 17.66 8.60
CA VAL A 450 -13.52 18.33 7.91
C VAL A 450 -14.58 18.83 8.92
N ARG A 451 -14.96 18.00 9.90
CA ARG A 451 -15.93 18.39 10.96
C ARG A 451 -15.39 19.45 11.89
N GLY A 452 -14.07 19.48 12.13
CA GLY A 452 -13.40 20.42 13.03
C GLY A 452 -13.05 21.76 12.40
N ALA A 453 -13.29 21.94 11.11
CA ALA A 453 -13.00 23.18 10.38
C ALA A 453 -13.67 24.39 11.02
N LYS A 454 -12.94 25.51 11.09
CA LYS A 454 -13.36 26.75 11.78
C LYS A 454 -14.07 27.75 10.87
N SER A 455 -14.02 27.52 9.55
CA SER A 455 -14.66 28.34 8.52
C SER A 455 -15.06 27.48 7.31
N ASP A 456 -15.99 28.00 6.51
CA ASP A 456 -16.40 27.36 5.25
C ASP A 456 -15.24 27.25 4.25
N ALA A 457 -14.36 28.25 4.22
CA ALA A 457 -13.16 28.23 3.37
C ALA A 457 -12.18 27.13 3.80
N GLU A 458 -11.89 27.00 5.10
CA GLU A 458 -11.08 25.89 5.64
C GLU A 458 -11.72 24.54 5.33
N LYS A 459 -13.03 24.42 5.56
CA LYS A 459 -13.76 23.17 5.30
C LYS A 459 -13.72 22.77 3.83
N LEU A 460 -13.82 23.74 2.92
CA LEU A 460 -13.73 23.50 1.48
C LEU A 460 -12.34 22.96 1.07
N VAL A 461 -11.26 23.54 1.61
CA VAL A 461 -9.88 23.09 1.35
C VAL A 461 -9.67 21.68 1.90
N LEU A 462 -10.19 21.37 3.09
CA LEU A 462 -10.07 20.04 3.69
C LEU A 462 -10.88 18.97 2.93
N LEU A 463 -12.06 19.34 2.41
CA LEU A 463 -12.84 18.45 1.52
C LEU A 463 -12.10 18.20 0.20
N ASP A 464 -11.50 19.24 -0.41
CA ASP A 464 -10.69 19.08 -1.62
C ASP A 464 -9.49 18.12 -1.38
N ALA A 465 -8.78 18.31 -0.28
CA ALA A 465 -7.69 17.42 0.11
C ALA A 465 -8.17 15.97 0.34
N LYS A 466 -9.32 15.78 0.99
CA LYS A 466 -9.95 14.47 1.19
C LYS A 466 -10.30 13.79 -0.14
N MET A 467 -10.65 14.55 -1.20
CA MET A 467 -10.99 14.01 -2.52
C MET A 467 -9.81 13.41 -3.27
N THR A 468 -8.57 13.64 -2.86
CA THR A 468 -7.37 13.08 -3.51
C THR A 468 -7.44 11.55 -3.60
N ASN A 469 -7.80 10.85 -2.53
CA ASN A 469 -7.92 9.40 -2.52
C ASN A 469 -9.06 8.87 -3.40
N PRO A 470 -10.31 9.36 -3.29
CA PRO A 470 -11.37 8.96 -4.22
C PRO A 470 -11.00 9.14 -5.70
N ILE A 471 -10.41 10.27 -6.07
CA ILE A 471 -9.94 10.54 -7.44
C ILE A 471 -8.89 9.50 -7.85
N ALA A 472 -7.91 9.24 -6.99
CA ALA A 472 -6.89 8.24 -7.27
C ALA A 472 -7.52 6.85 -7.46
N MET A 473 -8.39 6.41 -6.55
CA MET A 473 -8.90 5.03 -6.51
C MET A 473 -9.97 4.75 -7.57
N PHE A 474 -10.86 5.72 -7.85
CA PHE A 474 -11.95 5.54 -8.83
C PHE A 474 -11.51 5.84 -10.27
N LEU A 475 -10.62 6.80 -10.47
CA LEU A 475 -10.31 7.30 -11.81
C LEU A 475 -8.88 6.92 -12.23
N ASN A 476 -7.88 7.32 -11.45
CA ASN A 476 -6.48 7.12 -11.82
C ASN A 476 -6.08 5.63 -11.81
N ILE A 477 -6.41 4.90 -10.75
CA ILE A 477 -6.16 3.45 -10.64
C ILE A 477 -7.01 2.68 -11.67
N HIS A 478 -8.25 3.09 -11.93
CA HIS A 478 -9.08 2.47 -12.95
C HIS A 478 -8.45 2.60 -14.33
N ALA A 479 -7.94 3.80 -14.69
CA ALA A 479 -7.21 3.98 -15.95
C ALA A 479 -5.99 3.05 -16.05
N ARG A 480 -5.25 2.88 -14.94
CA ARG A 480 -4.10 1.95 -14.91
C ARG A 480 -4.53 0.51 -15.12
N PHE A 481 -5.61 0.07 -14.48
CA PHE A 481 -6.13 -1.29 -14.65
C PHE A 481 -6.59 -1.54 -16.08
N LEU A 482 -7.37 -0.63 -16.67
CA LEU A 482 -7.84 -0.74 -18.06
C LEU A 482 -6.67 -0.79 -19.05
N PHE A 483 -5.65 0.03 -18.84
CA PHE A 483 -4.43 -0.01 -19.65
C PHE A 483 -3.70 -1.35 -19.52
N GLU A 484 -3.47 -1.81 -18.29
CA GLU A 484 -2.69 -3.01 -18.03
C GLU A 484 -3.38 -4.25 -18.59
N ASP A 485 -4.70 -4.38 -18.42
CA ASP A 485 -5.50 -5.47 -18.97
C ASP A 485 -5.48 -5.48 -20.51
N ALA A 486 -5.69 -4.32 -21.14
CA ALA A 486 -5.58 -4.17 -22.59
C ALA A 486 -4.17 -4.47 -23.13
N PHE A 487 -3.14 -3.98 -22.44
CA PHE A 487 -1.75 -4.24 -22.79
C PHE A 487 -1.42 -5.74 -22.73
N TYR A 488 -1.75 -6.45 -21.63
CA TYR A 488 -1.49 -7.89 -21.52
C TYR A 488 -2.28 -8.69 -22.57
N THR A 489 -3.52 -8.28 -22.86
CA THR A 489 -4.34 -8.89 -23.92
C THR A 489 -3.68 -8.78 -25.30
N GLU A 490 -3.12 -7.62 -25.65
CA GLU A 490 -2.41 -7.45 -26.93
C GLU A 490 -1.02 -8.14 -26.90
N ARG A 491 -0.29 -8.05 -25.79
CA ARG A 491 1.06 -8.60 -25.64
C ARG A 491 1.13 -10.11 -25.79
N GLN A 492 0.06 -10.84 -25.49
CA GLN A 492 -0.06 -12.28 -25.77
C GLN A 492 0.15 -12.61 -27.26
N ASN A 493 -0.15 -11.67 -28.15
CA ASN A 493 -0.04 -11.84 -29.61
C ASN A 493 1.25 -11.28 -30.22
N GLY A 494 2.08 -10.60 -29.42
CA GLY A 494 3.34 -10.02 -29.88
C GLY A 494 3.76 -8.78 -29.11
N VAL A 495 4.83 -8.16 -29.56
CA VAL A 495 5.34 -6.91 -28.98
C VAL A 495 4.40 -5.76 -29.29
N VAL A 496 4.08 -4.95 -28.30
CA VAL A 496 3.24 -3.75 -28.40
C VAL A 496 4.14 -2.54 -28.59
N THR A 497 3.94 -1.79 -29.68
CA THR A 497 4.78 -0.62 -30.00
C THR A 497 4.57 0.54 -29.02
N PRO A 498 5.56 1.45 -28.85
CA PRO A 498 5.39 2.65 -28.00
C PRO A 498 4.16 3.47 -28.38
N GLN A 499 3.95 3.70 -29.68
CA GLN A 499 2.76 4.40 -30.16
C GLN A 499 1.47 3.69 -29.71
N ARG A 500 1.41 2.35 -29.81
CA ARG A 500 0.22 1.60 -29.37
C ARG A 500 0.03 1.66 -27.86
N LEU A 501 1.09 1.64 -27.08
CA LEU A 501 1.04 1.85 -25.63
C LEU A 501 0.48 3.23 -25.28
N ASN A 502 0.90 4.29 -25.98
CA ASN A 502 0.33 5.62 -25.82
C ASN A 502 -1.17 5.66 -26.15
N GLU A 503 -1.60 5.00 -27.24
CA GLU A 503 -3.01 4.90 -27.64
C GLU A 503 -3.83 4.14 -26.60
N LEU A 504 -3.32 3.03 -26.05
CA LEU A 504 -4.00 2.25 -25.00
C LEU A 504 -4.14 3.06 -23.71
N MET A 505 -3.10 3.79 -23.31
CA MET A 505 -3.14 4.63 -22.12
C MET A 505 -4.08 5.83 -22.29
N ASP A 506 -4.10 6.47 -23.44
CA ASP A 506 -5.01 7.57 -23.74
C ASP A 506 -6.48 7.08 -23.70
N ALA A 507 -6.77 5.93 -24.31
CA ALA A 507 -8.11 5.33 -24.28
C ALA A 507 -8.52 4.91 -22.86
N ALA A 508 -7.59 4.39 -22.06
CA ALA A 508 -7.85 4.01 -20.67
C ALA A 508 -8.19 5.24 -19.80
N GLN A 509 -7.46 6.35 -19.96
CA GLN A 509 -7.76 7.61 -19.27
C GLN A 509 -9.09 8.20 -19.73
N GLU A 510 -9.37 8.21 -21.03
CA GLU A 510 -10.68 8.66 -21.54
C GLU A 510 -11.83 7.87 -20.94
N ALA A 511 -11.70 6.52 -20.89
CA ALA A 511 -12.72 5.66 -20.32
C ALA A 511 -12.89 5.86 -18.80
N ALA A 512 -11.80 5.92 -18.04
CA ALA A 512 -11.86 6.05 -16.60
C ALA A 512 -12.34 7.44 -16.14
N PHE A 513 -11.88 8.50 -16.79
CA PHE A 513 -12.26 9.88 -16.45
C PHE A 513 -13.53 10.38 -17.16
N ASP A 514 -14.15 9.56 -18.02
CA ASP A 514 -15.42 9.87 -18.70
C ASP A 514 -15.41 11.25 -19.39
N GLY A 515 -14.31 11.59 -20.07
CA GLY A 515 -14.14 12.87 -20.75
C GLY A 515 -13.94 14.08 -19.84
N MET A 516 -13.68 13.90 -18.54
CA MET A 516 -13.49 15.01 -17.60
C MET A 516 -12.12 15.70 -17.74
N LEU A 517 -11.14 15.06 -18.37
CA LEU A 517 -9.81 15.67 -18.61
C LEU A 517 -9.71 16.20 -20.04
N ASP A 518 -9.45 17.52 -20.19
CA ASP A 518 -9.15 18.16 -21.48
C ASP A 518 -7.77 17.77 -22.02
N VAL A 519 -6.82 17.52 -21.11
CA VAL A 519 -5.44 17.14 -21.43
C VAL A 519 -5.07 15.91 -20.62
N ARG A 520 -4.79 14.81 -21.31
CA ARG A 520 -4.37 13.53 -20.74
C ARG A 520 -2.85 13.38 -20.72
N HIS A 521 -2.35 12.35 -20.05
CA HIS A 521 -0.94 11.98 -19.93
C HIS A 521 -0.64 10.70 -20.74
N PRO A 522 -0.34 10.79 -22.06
CA PRO A 522 -0.14 9.61 -22.90
C PRO A 522 0.99 8.69 -22.42
N HIS A 523 2.05 9.25 -21.82
CA HIS A 523 3.19 8.48 -21.30
C HIS A 523 3.01 8.05 -19.84
N PHE A 524 1.77 8.07 -19.29
CA PHE A 524 1.51 7.64 -17.92
C PHE A 524 1.95 6.19 -17.67
N TRP A 525 1.81 5.31 -18.66
CA TRP A 525 2.34 3.95 -18.61
C TRP A 525 3.86 3.89 -18.44
N SER A 526 4.59 4.79 -19.06
CA SER A 526 6.06 4.87 -18.98
C SER A 526 6.53 5.45 -17.65
N SER A 527 5.78 6.39 -17.09
CA SER A 527 6.14 7.10 -15.85
C SER A 527 5.77 6.36 -14.57
N LYS A 528 4.94 5.31 -14.64
CA LYS A 528 4.39 4.65 -13.45
C LYS A 528 5.11 3.35 -13.13
N LEU A 529 5.94 3.37 -12.08
CA LEU A 529 6.71 2.22 -11.60
C LEU A 529 5.88 0.94 -11.45
N HIS A 530 4.61 1.04 -11.05
CA HIS A 530 3.72 -0.10 -10.78
C HIS A 530 3.57 -1.08 -11.94
N PHE A 531 3.75 -0.65 -13.18
CA PHE A 531 3.73 -1.53 -14.35
C PHE A 531 5.03 -2.33 -14.54
N PHE A 532 6.12 -1.91 -13.88
CA PHE A 532 7.45 -2.48 -14.04
C PHE A 532 7.92 -3.32 -12.85
N ILE A 533 7.06 -3.51 -11.83
CA ILE A 533 7.35 -4.37 -10.68
C ILE A 533 7.32 -5.83 -11.14
N ASP A 534 8.40 -6.56 -10.88
CA ASP A 534 8.55 -7.97 -11.26
C ASP A 534 7.71 -8.92 -10.39
N SER A 535 7.73 -8.70 -9.10
CA SER A 535 7.19 -9.63 -8.09
C SER A 535 5.66 -9.63 -7.99
N VAL A 536 4.98 -8.51 -8.33
CA VAL A 536 3.54 -8.35 -8.16
C VAL A 536 2.89 -7.88 -9.47
N PRO A 537 2.22 -8.78 -10.22
CA PRO A 537 1.45 -8.41 -11.40
C PRO A 537 0.17 -7.67 -11.01
N PHE A 538 -0.26 -6.74 -11.84
CA PHE A 538 -1.49 -5.98 -11.61
C PHE A 538 -1.53 -5.28 -10.25
N TYR A 539 -0.43 -4.66 -9.86
CA TYR A 539 -0.22 -4.03 -8.56
C TYR A 539 -1.18 -2.84 -8.28
N ASN A 540 -2.01 -2.45 -9.23
CA ASN A 540 -2.87 -1.27 -9.14
C ASN A 540 -4.27 -1.57 -8.57
N PHE A 541 -5.02 -2.59 -9.05
CA PHE A 541 -6.41 -2.81 -8.62
C PHE A 541 -6.58 -3.10 -7.12
N PRO A 542 -5.62 -3.70 -6.40
CA PRO A 542 -5.74 -3.93 -4.97
C PRO A 542 -5.93 -2.65 -4.15
N TYR A 543 -5.44 -1.50 -4.63
CA TYR A 543 -5.65 -0.22 -3.96
C TYR A 543 -7.12 0.23 -4.01
N THR A 544 -7.77 0.13 -5.19
CA THR A 544 -9.20 0.42 -5.29
C THR A 544 -10.03 -0.52 -4.43
N PHE A 545 -9.68 -1.81 -4.42
CA PHE A 545 -10.32 -2.78 -3.54
C PHE A 545 -10.17 -2.37 -2.07
N GLY A 546 -8.96 -2.14 -1.60
CA GLY A 546 -8.67 -1.78 -0.21
C GLY A 546 -9.38 -0.51 0.23
N TYR A 547 -9.37 0.52 -0.63
CA TYR A 547 -10.08 1.76 -0.38
C TYR A 547 -11.59 1.54 -0.23
N LEU A 548 -12.24 0.91 -1.20
CA LEU A 548 -13.69 0.66 -1.17
C LEU A 548 -14.09 -0.31 -0.06
N PHE A 549 -13.25 -1.31 0.22
CA PHE A 549 -13.48 -2.24 1.32
C PHE A 549 -13.43 -1.51 2.67
N SER A 550 -12.43 -0.64 2.87
CA SER A 550 -12.33 0.21 4.07
C SER A 550 -13.49 1.20 4.18
N ALA A 551 -13.89 1.84 3.08
CA ALA A 551 -15.02 2.76 3.06
C ALA A 551 -16.34 2.05 3.39
N GLY A 552 -16.57 0.84 2.88
CA GLY A 552 -17.72 0.00 3.22
C GLY A 552 -17.72 -0.40 4.71
N ILE A 553 -16.56 -0.76 5.26
CA ILE A 553 -16.41 -1.03 6.69
C ILE A 553 -16.68 0.25 7.51
N TYR A 554 -16.18 1.39 7.07
CA TYR A 554 -16.37 2.68 7.74
C TYR A 554 -17.85 3.10 7.76
N ALA A 555 -18.55 2.95 6.62
CA ALA A 555 -20.00 3.17 6.57
C ALA A 555 -20.76 2.29 7.57
N ARG A 556 -20.33 1.03 7.72
CA ARG A 556 -20.91 0.11 8.69
C ARG A 556 -20.59 0.52 10.14
N ALA A 557 -19.35 0.94 10.39
CA ALA A 557 -18.93 1.40 11.71
C ALA A 557 -19.73 2.62 12.19
N GLN A 558 -20.07 3.55 11.31
CA GLN A 558 -20.91 4.69 11.61
C GLN A 558 -22.34 4.26 12.04
N GLN A 559 -22.87 3.16 11.48
CA GLN A 559 -24.18 2.62 11.83
C GLN A 559 -24.16 1.85 13.15
N ASP A 560 -23.15 1.00 13.38
CA ASP A 560 -23.04 0.11 14.55
C ASP A 560 -22.50 0.84 15.81
N GLY A 561 -21.83 1.97 15.66
CA GLY A 561 -21.28 2.80 16.73
C GLY A 561 -20.25 2.06 17.60
N ALA A 562 -20.24 2.33 18.92
CA ALA A 562 -19.23 1.82 19.84
C ALA A 562 -19.13 0.27 19.95
N ASN A 563 -20.11 -0.46 19.45
CA ASN A 563 -20.08 -1.93 19.45
C ASN A 563 -19.25 -2.52 18.29
N PHE A 564 -18.72 -1.68 17.41
CA PHE A 564 -18.02 -2.14 16.19
C PHE A 564 -16.56 -2.49 16.46
N GLU A 565 -15.90 -1.95 17.48
CA GLU A 565 -14.47 -2.19 17.78
C GLU A 565 -14.10 -3.68 17.79
N ASP A 566 -14.82 -4.49 18.57
CA ASP A 566 -14.50 -5.92 18.69
C ASP A 566 -14.75 -6.69 17.39
N LYS A 567 -15.79 -6.31 16.62
CA LYS A 567 -16.04 -6.89 15.28
C LYS A 567 -14.93 -6.53 14.31
N TYR A 568 -14.49 -5.28 14.32
CA TYR A 568 -13.41 -4.79 13.50
C TYR A 568 -12.08 -5.51 13.81
N ILE A 569 -11.72 -5.64 15.08
CA ILE A 569 -10.53 -6.40 15.48
C ILE A 569 -10.64 -7.87 15.05
N ALA A 570 -11.81 -8.50 15.20
CA ALA A 570 -12.02 -9.87 14.76
C ALA A 570 -11.85 -10.02 13.23
N LEU A 571 -12.29 -9.03 12.44
CA LEU A 571 -12.07 -8.98 10.99
C LEU A 571 -10.57 -8.88 10.69
N LEU A 572 -9.84 -7.95 11.30
CA LEU A 572 -8.40 -7.78 11.09
C LEU A 572 -7.63 -9.06 11.40
N ARG A 573 -8.00 -9.79 12.44
CA ARG A 573 -7.36 -11.06 12.85
C ARG A 573 -7.57 -12.22 11.86
N ASP A 574 -8.52 -12.08 10.94
CA ASP A 574 -8.84 -13.11 9.95
C ASP A 574 -8.40 -12.77 8.52
N THR A 575 -7.81 -11.61 8.26
CA THR A 575 -7.41 -11.13 6.92
C THR A 575 -6.47 -12.09 6.17
N ALA A 576 -5.66 -12.88 6.90
CA ALA A 576 -4.78 -13.90 6.31
C ALA A 576 -5.31 -15.34 6.45
N ASN A 577 -6.57 -15.54 6.86
CA ASN A 577 -7.10 -16.85 7.20
C ASN A 577 -8.21 -17.36 6.28
N MET A 578 -8.56 -16.60 5.28
CA MET A 578 -9.65 -16.88 4.35
C MET A 578 -9.59 -15.98 3.13
N THR A 579 -10.45 -16.22 2.14
CA THR A 579 -10.61 -15.33 0.99
C THR A 579 -11.27 -14.00 1.39
N ALA A 580 -11.17 -13.00 0.52
CA ALA A 580 -11.80 -11.70 0.74
C ALA A 580 -13.33 -11.83 0.87
N GLU A 581 -13.96 -12.70 0.05
CA GLU A 581 -15.39 -12.97 0.10
C GLU A 581 -15.81 -13.64 1.43
N GLU A 582 -15.03 -14.64 1.88
CA GLU A 582 -15.29 -15.32 3.14
C GLU A 582 -15.13 -14.36 4.33
N LEU A 583 -14.11 -13.48 4.29
CA LEU A 583 -13.88 -12.45 5.31
C LEU A 583 -15.08 -11.50 5.41
N ALA A 584 -15.52 -10.97 4.28
CA ALA A 584 -16.67 -10.07 4.22
C ALA A 584 -17.97 -10.76 4.67
N LYS A 585 -18.20 -11.99 4.21
CA LYS A 585 -19.37 -12.78 4.61
C LYS A 585 -19.38 -13.06 6.11
N LYS A 586 -18.24 -13.45 6.68
CA LYS A 586 -18.13 -13.82 8.10
C LYS A 586 -18.32 -12.63 9.04
N HIS A 587 -17.67 -11.51 8.75
CA HIS A 587 -17.57 -10.40 9.71
C HIS A 587 -18.57 -9.26 9.43
N LEU A 588 -19.02 -9.12 8.18
CA LEU A 588 -19.91 -8.03 7.75
C LEU A 588 -21.27 -8.54 7.25
N ASP A 589 -21.43 -9.86 7.05
CA ASP A 589 -22.60 -10.52 6.44
C ASP A 589 -22.95 -9.93 5.06
N VAL A 590 -21.93 -9.65 4.24
CA VAL A 590 -22.07 -9.12 2.88
C VAL A 590 -21.50 -10.09 1.84
N ASP A 591 -21.96 -9.94 0.60
CA ASP A 591 -21.49 -10.67 -0.58
C ASP A 591 -20.75 -9.70 -1.50
N LEU A 592 -19.42 -9.82 -1.60
CA LEU A 592 -18.58 -8.94 -2.42
C LEU A 592 -18.79 -9.10 -3.93
N THR A 593 -19.46 -10.17 -4.36
CA THR A 593 -19.84 -10.35 -5.78
C THR A 593 -21.07 -9.52 -6.18
N GLN A 594 -21.69 -8.82 -5.21
CA GLN A 594 -22.85 -7.94 -5.40
C GLN A 594 -22.42 -6.48 -5.22
N PRO A 595 -23.12 -5.52 -5.88
CA PRO A 595 -22.74 -4.12 -5.87
C PRO A 595 -22.99 -3.40 -4.53
N ASP A 596 -23.89 -3.88 -3.70
CA ASP A 596 -24.45 -3.14 -2.55
C ASP A 596 -23.37 -2.68 -1.55
N PHE A 597 -22.39 -3.55 -1.27
CA PHE A 597 -21.30 -3.23 -0.35
C PHE A 597 -20.37 -2.14 -0.91
N TRP A 598 -20.02 -2.27 -2.18
CA TRP A 598 -19.15 -1.31 -2.87
C TRP A 598 -19.84 0.06 -3.04
N GLN A 599 -21.16 0.04 -3.29
CA GLN A 599 -21.98 1.24 -3.41
C GLN A 599 -21.98 2.07 -2.14
N ALA A 600 -22.00 1.44 -0.96
CA ALA A 600 -21.93 2.16 0.32
C ALA A 600 -20.65 3.03 0.43
N GLY A 601 -19.52 2.56 -0.11
CA GLY A 601 -18.29 3.36 -0.21
C GLY A 601 -18.43 4.53 -1.19
N ALA A 602 -19.05 4.29 -2.35
CA ALA A 602 -19.30 5.35 -3.33
C ALA A 602 -20.28 6.43 -2.80
N ASP A 603 -21.27 6.02 -2.02
CA ASP A 603 -22.24 6.95 -1.41
C ASP A 603 -21.58 7.92 -0.40
N LEU A 604 -20.53 7.49 0.32
CA LEU A 604 -19.75 8.40 1.17
C LEU A 604 -19.03 9.48 0.36
N ILE A 605 -18.44 9.08 -0.79
CA ILE A 605 -17.76 10.02 -1.68
C ILE A 605 -18.75 11.02 -2.28
N GLN A 606 -19.95 10.55 -2.68
CA GLN A 606 -21.00 11.43 -3.20
C GLN A 606 -21.41 12.48 -2.16
N GLN A 607 -21.52 12.11 -0.87
CA GLN A 607 -21.82 13.06 0.20
C GLN A 607 -20.74 14.13 0.35
N ASP A 608 -19.46 13.77 0.26
CA ASP A 608 -18.35 14.72 0.31
C ASP A 608 -18.38 15.68 -0.91
N ILE A 609 -18.69 15.16 -2.10
CA ILE A 609 -18.84 15.95 -3.32
C ILE A 609 -20.01 16.94 -3.18
N ASP A 610 -21.18 16.49 -2.71
CA ASP A 610 -22.35 17.32 -2.52
C ASP A 610 -22.07 18.47 -1.53
N GLU A 611 -21.38 18.18 -0.43
CA GLU A 611 -20.96 19.18 0.55
C GLU A 611 -19.94 20.17 -0.04
N PHE A 612 -18.95 19.66 -0.79
CA PHE A 612 -17.98 20.49 -1.51
C PHE A 612 -18.66 21.47 -2.48
N LEU A 613 -19.60 20.98 -3.27
CA LEU A 613 -20.33 21.79 -4.24
C LEU A 613 -21.17 22.88 -3.55
N GLN A 614 -21.89 22.51 -2.49
CA GLN A 614 -22.68 23.47 -1.70
C GLN A 614 -21.82 24.57 -1.09
N LEU A 615 -20.72 24.21 -0.41
CA LEU A 615 -19.84 25.18 0.24
C LEU A 615 -19.14 26.10 -0.76
N SER A 616 -18.76 25.56 -1.90
CA SER A 616 -18.00 26.31 -2.91
C SER A 616 -18.82 27.35 -3.69
N GLU A 617 -20.17 27.36 -3.61
CA GLU A 617 -21.03 28.34 -4.30
C GLU A 617 -20.68 29.80 -3.96
N GLN A 618 -20.23 30.05 -2.75
CA GLN A 618 -19.88 31.41 -2.29
C GLN A 618 -18.47 31.87 -2.71
N PHE A 619 -17.67 30.99 -3.32
CA PHE A 619 -16.27 31.27 -3.67
C PHE A 619 -15.99 31.28 -5.18
N VAL A 620 -17.01 31.11 -6.03
CA VAL A 620 -16.95 31.17 -7.52
C VAL A 620 -17.66 32.38 -8.08
#